data_fa1aba1898ff110550eef3454fa70c00
#
_entry.id   fa1aba1898ff110550eef3454fa70c00
#
_cell.length_a   1.000
_cell.length_b   1.000
_cell.length_c   1.000
_cell.angle_alpha   90.00
_cell.angle_beta   90.00
_cell.angle_gamma   90.00
#
_symmetry.space_group_name_H-M   'P 1'
#
loop_
_entity.id
_entity.type
_entity.pdbx_description
1 polymer ?
#
loop_
_entity_poly.entity_id
_entity_poly.type
_entity_poly.pdbx_seq_one_letter_code
_entity_poly.pdbx_strand_id
1 'polypeptide(L)'
;MDKRTFLKLSSTLLAGSALGPVFTWAQDTPILNWAGNLTYSTSKNVHPHNVDEVVNMTKQFPKFKALGTRHCFNTIADSKDQFLSIDKFDPNIVLDKSARTVTVAAGIRYGQLAEWLYNEGWALHNLASLPHISVAGACVTGTHGSGIKNGNLSTAVRGLEFVTASGEFVKLSTKEELFQGSVVNLGAIGVITRITLAVQPTFLIRQDVYEDLPLSQLEHHFDDIMGSGYSVSIFSNWQNKNLSQVWVKSKVEKDEKFKKPKDLYGAKPATRNLHPIKELSAENCTEQMGVPGPWHERLPHFKMNFTPSSGKELQSEFFVSRAQAYEAIMAVESLRDEIGPLLFITELRCIDGDDFWMSPCYKTPSLAIHFTWKQDWAGVSKLLPKIEAKLAPFHAKPHWGKLFTMPPSNFRMLYPKFEDFRKLAMQYDPSGKFRNGFLEKNIFF
;
A
#
# COMPACT_ATOMS: atom_id res chain seq x y z
N MET A 1 -11.86 -34.08 16.03
CA MET A 1 -13.09 -34.76 15.58
C MET A 1 -12.72 -36.25 15.45
N ASP A 2 -13.36 -37.14 16.22
CA ASP A 2 -13.01 -38.54 16.22
C ASP A 2 -13.72 -39.30 15.07
N LYS A 3 -13.17 -40.51 14.74
CA LYS A 3 -13.68 -41.38 13.65
C LYS A 3 -15.16 -41.79 13.78
N ARG A 4 -15.76 -41.70 14.96
CA ARG A 4 -17.15 -42.08 15.20
C ARG A 4 -18.12 -40.93 14.80
N THR A 5 -17.69 -39.68 14.91
CA THR A 5 -18.47 -38.51 14.50
C THR A 5 -18.51 -38.39 12.96
N PHE A 6 -17.42 -38.78 12.27
CA PHE A 6 -17.37 -38.80 10.81
C PHE A 6 -18.30 -39.85 10.20
N LEU A 7 -18.41 -41.04 10.83
CA LEU A 7 -19.26 -42.15 10.34
C LEU A 7 -20.76 -41.94 10.61
N LYS A 8 -21.15 -41.12 11.56
CA LYS A 8 -22.55 -40.77 11.80
C LYS A 8 -23.13 -39.69 10.84
N LEU A 9 -22.26 -38.94 10.20
CA LEU A 9 -22.64 -37.96 9.18
C LEU A 9 -22.77 -38.51 7.77
N SER A 10 -22.25 -39.73 7.54
CA SER A 10 -22.28 -40.40 6.22
C SER A 10 -23.44 -41.40 6.05
N SER A 11 -24.24 -41.68 7.08
CA SER A 11 -25.32 -42.67 7.01
C SER A 11 -26.75 -42.06 6.91
N THR A 12 -26.89 -40.78 6.72
CA THR A 12 -28.22 -40.10 6.59
C THR A 12 -28.54 -39.67 5.15
N LEU A 13 -27.84 -40.15 4.16
CA LEU A 13 -27.99 -39.74 2.75
C LEU A 13 -28.47 -40.88 1.81
N LEU A 14 -29.30 -41.78 2.31
CA LEU A 14 -29.91 -42.79 1.46
C LEU A 14 -31.36 -43.12 1.91
N ALA A 15 -32.28 -42.15 1.76
CA ALA A 15 -33.70 -42.43 1.61
C ALA A 15 -34.42 -41.15 1.17
N GLY A 16 -34.91 -41.10 -0.06
CA GLY A 16 -35.83 -40.04 -0.51
C GLY A 16 -35.58 -39.55 -1.92
N SER A 17 -35.72 -40.39 -2.90
CA SER A 17 -35.94 -39.98 -4.29
C SER A 17 -37.39 -39.51 -4.43
N ALA A 18 -37.60 -38.20 -4.50
CA ALA A 18 -38.71 -37.48 -5.19
C ALA A 18 -38.87 -36.06 -4.62
N LEU A 19 -37.91 -35.18 -4.87
CA LEU A 19 -38.15 -33.73 -4.83
C LEU A 19 -37.30 -33.11 -5.93
N GLY A 20 -37.89 -32.25 -6.75
CA GLY A 20 -37.24 -31.57 -7.85
C GLY A 20 -35.99 -30.78 -7.45
N PRO A 21 -35.27 -30.19 -8.38
CA PRO A 21 -33.97 -29.57 -8.08
C PRO A 21 -34.15 -28.49 -7.03
N VAL A 22 -33.73 -28.80 -5.80
CA VAL A 22 -33.50 -27.78 -4.78
C VAL A 22 -32.31 -26.99 -5.28
N PHE A 23 -32.60 -25.85 -5.90
CA PHE A 23 -31.58 -24.82 -6.08
C PHE A 23 -31.11 -24.42 -4.68
N THR A 24 -30.08 -25.08 -4.18
CA THR A 24 -29.30 -24.54 -3.07
C THR A 24 -28.68 -23.27 -3.61
N TRP A 25 -29.22 -22.13 -3.23
CA TRP A 25 -28.55 -20.85 -3.34
C TRP A 25 -27.24 -21.03 -2.58
N ALA A 26 -26.14 -21.17 -3.30
CA ALA A 26 -24.82 -21.06 -2.69
C ALA A 26 -24.85 -19.70 -1.99
N GLN A 27 -24.81 -19.68 -0.66
CA GLN A 27 -24.64 -18.43 0.08
C GLN A 27 -23.33 -17.83 -0.41
N ASP A 28 -23.42 -16.72 -1.11
CA ASP A 28 -22.24 -15.99 -1.59
C ASP A 28 -21.34 -15.69 -0.39
N THR A 29 -20.16 -16.26 -0.38
CA THR A 29 -19.20 -16.04 0.71
C THR A 29 -18.84 -14.57 0.76
N PRO A 30 -19.06 -13.86 1.88
CA PRO A 30 -18.73 -12.45 2.00
C PRO A 30 -17.25 -12.19 1.66
N ILE A 31 -17.00 -11.16 0.86
CA ILE A 31 -15.65 -10.73 0.54
C ILE A 31 -15.21 -9.74 1.61
N LEU A 32 -14.08 -10.06 2.28
CA LEU A 32 -13.46 -9.18 3.27
C LEU A 32 -12.22 -8.50 2.66
N ASN A 33 -11.87 -7.33 3.20
CA ASN A 33 -10.55 -6.79 2.96
C ASN A 33 -9.48 -7.66 3.64
N TRP A 34 -8.20 -7.39 3.32
CA TRP A 34 -7.08 -8.19 3.85
C TRP A 34 -7.03 -8.22 5.39
N ALA A 35 -7.29 -7.11 6.05
CA ALA A 35 -7.24 -7.00 7.52
C ALA A 35 -8.49 -7.58 8.23
N GLY A 36 -9.52 -7.97 7.47
CA GLY A 36 -10.77 -8.49 8.04
C GLY A 36 -11.61 -7.47 8.82
N ASN A 37 -11.23 -6.18 8.80
CA ASN A 37 -11.98 -5.13 9.49
C ASN A 37 -13.17 -4.60 8.68
N LEU A 38 -13.22 -4.92 7.39
CA LEU A 38 -14.26 -4.48 6.46
C LEU A 38 -14.79 -5.65 5.65
N THR A 39 -16.10 -5.87 5.71
CA THR A 39 -16.83 -6.72 4.78
C THR A 39 -17.35 -5.85 3.65
N TYR A 40 -17.00 -6.19 2.41
CA TYR A 40 -17.48 -5.46 1.24
C TYR A 40 -18.98 -5.63 1.02
N SER A 41 -19.59 -4.64 0.40
CA SER A 41 -21.05 -4.53 0.26
C SER A 41 -21.65 -5.52 -0.75
N THR A 42 -20.83 -6.17 -1.57
CA THR A 42 -21.23 -7.25 -2.49
C THR A 42 -20.20 -8.37 -2.50
N SER A 43 -20.64 -9.58 -2.80
CA SER A 43 -19.81 -10.75 -3.08
C SER A 43 -19.66 -11.03 -4.58
N LYS A 44 -20.38 -10.29 -5.43
CA LYS A 44 -20.35 -10.47 -6.88
C LYS A 44 -19.00 -10.00 -7.43
N ASN A 45 -18.16 -10.93 -7.90
CA ASN A 45 -16.85 -10.63 -8.48
C ASN A 45 -16.65 -11.42 -9.77
N VAL A 46 -16.37 -10.74 -10.86
CA VAL A 46 -16.05 -11.34 -12.15
C VAL A 46 -14.55 -11.25 -12.43
N HIS A 47 -14.03 -12.23 -13.15
CA HIS A 47 -12.60 -12.41 -13.39
C HIS A 47 -12.33 -12.54 -14.90
N PRO A 48 -12.30 -11.44 -15.66
CA PRO A 48 -11.95 -11.47 -17.08
C PRO A 48 -10.51 -11.97 -17.28
N HIS A 49 -10.28 -12.63 -18.43
CA HIS A 49 -8.99 -13.18 -18.81
C HIS A 49 -8.21 -12.29 -19.79
N ASN A 50 -8.89 -11.37 -20.48
CA ASN A 50 -8.31 -10.50 -21.49
C ASN A 50 -9.04 -9.15 -21.56
N VAL A 51 -8.50 -8.23 -22.36
CA VAL A 51 -9.02 -6.86 -22.52
C VAL A 51 -10.42 -6.85 -23.14
N ASP A 52 -10.69 -7.73 -24.09
CA ASP A 52 -12.00 -7.79 -24.77
C ASP A 52 -13.11 -8.17 -23.78
N GLU A 53 -12.84 -9.09 -22.88
CA GLU A 53 -13.76 -9.43 -21.79
C GLU A 53 -13.99 -8.25 -20.85
N VAL A 54 -12.94 -7.48 -20.48
CA VAL A 54 -13.09 -6.25 -19.69
C VAL A 54 -13.97 -5.24 -20.41
N VAL A 55 -13.75 -5.01 -21.72
CA VAL A 55 -14.57 -4.11 -22.53
C VAL A 55 -16.04 -4.55 -22.54
N ASN A 56 -16.29 -5.84 -22.78
CA ASN A 56 -17.65 -6.40 -22.81
C ASN A 56 -18.35 -6.26 -21.44
N MET A 57 -17.69 -6.63 -20.36
CA MET A 57 -18.22 -6.52 -19.00
C MET A 57 -18.46 -5.04 -18.60
N THR A 58 -17.54 -4.13 -19.01
CA THR A 58 -17.71 -2.70 -18.78
C THR A 58 -18.96 -2.15 -19.48
N LYS A 59 -19.26 -2.62 -20.67
CA LYS A 59 -20.50 -2.23 -21.39
C LYS A 59 -21.75 -2.81 -20.74
N GLN A 60 -21.67 -4.02 -20.19
CA GLN A 60 -22.82 -4.71 -19.58
C GLN A 60 -23.16 -4.17 -18.19
N PHE A 61 -22.17 -3.86 -17.35
CA PHE A 61 -22.42 -3.43 -15.99
C PHE A 61 -22.70 -1.93 -15.91
N PRO A 62 -23.83 -1.53 -15.30
CA PRO A 62 -24.16 -0.12 -15.12
C PRO A 62 -23.23 0.54 -14.08
N LYS A 63 -22.79 -0.21 -13.06
CA LYS A 63 -21.91 0.25 -11.99
C LYS A 63 -21.07 -0.89 -11.44
N PHE A 64 -19.77 -0.66 -11.23
CA PHE A 64 -18.86 -1.65 -10.65
C PHE A 64 -17.54 -1.01 -10.19
N LYS A 65 -16.73 -1.77 -9.48
CA LYS A 65 -15.38 -1.33 -9.04
C LYS A 65 -14.32 -2.35 -9.43
N ALA A 66 -13.19 -1.87 -9.94
CA ALA A 66 -12.02 -2.73 -10.09
C ALA A 66 -11.49 -3.11 -8.71
N LEU A 67 -11.28 -4.42 -8.48
CA LEU A 67 -10.84 -4.97 -7.19
C LEU A 67 -9.45 -5.59 -7.33
N GLY A 68 -8.48 -5.08 -6.58
CA GLY A 68 -7.15 -5.65 -6.46
C GLY A 68 -7.03 -6.65 -5.30
N THR A 69 -5.89 -6.66 -4.62
CA THR A 69 -5.59 -7.60 -3.52
C THR A 69 -6.19 -7.20 -2.17
N ARG A 70 -7.08 -6.21 -2.12
CA ARG A 70 -7.92 -5.85 -0.97
C ARG A 70 -7.16 -5.34 0.27
N HIS A 71 -6.00 -4.69 0.09
CA HIS A 71 -5.18 -4.19 1.20
C HIS A 71 -5.58 -2.80 1.73
N CYS A 72 -6.69 -2.22 1.25
CA CYS A 72 -7.22 -0.97 1.80
C CYS A 72 -7.98 -1.22 3.10
N PHE A 73 -7.83 -0.31 4.08
CA PHE A 73 -8.49 -0.37 5.39
C PHE A 73 -9.82 0.39 5.43
N ASN A 74 -10.12 1.15 4.38
CA ASN A 74 -11.36 1.92 4.20
C ASN A 74 -12.14 1.43 2.97
N THR A 75 -13.24 2.10 2.65
CA THR A 75 -14.18 1.69 1.60
C THR A 75 -13.79 2.14 0.18
N ILE A 76 -12.56 2.59 -0.07
CA ILE A 76 -12.12 3.05 -1.40
C ILE A 76 -12.27 1.98 -2.49
N ALA A 77 -12.10 0.70 -2.13
CA ALA A 77 -12.26 -0.42 -3.05
C ALA A 77 -13.66 -1.06 -3.00
N ASP A 78 -14.58 -0.61 -2.14
CA ASP A 78 -15.89 -1.23 -1.96
C ASP A 78 -16.82 -0.96 -3.16
N SER A 79 -17.77 -1.85 -3.37
CA SER A 79 -18.88 -1.71 -4.32
C SER A 79 -20.15 -2.33 -3.77
N LYS A 80 -21.29 -1.69 -4.01
CA LYS A 80 -22.62 -2.26 -3.71
C LYS A 80 -23.15 -3.14 -4.86
N ASP A 81 -22.59 -2.99 -6.06
CA ASP A 81 -23.11 -3.59 -7.28
C ASP A 81 -22.30 -4.80 -7.73
N GLN A 82 -21.06 -4.59 -8.19
CA GLN A 82 -20.25 -5.62 -8.83
C GLN A 82 -18.76 -5.29 -8.64
N PHE A 83 -17.91 -6.34 -8.50
CA PHE A 83 -16.46 -6.24 -8.63
C PHE A 83 -16.00 -6.83 -9.96
N LEU A 84 -14.87 -6.29 -10.45
CA LEU A 84 -14.12 -6.83 -11.57
C LEU A 84 -12.64 -6.93 -11.15
N SER A 85 -12.11 -8.15 -11.12
CA SER A 85 -10.72 -8.45 -10.75
C SER A 85 -9.95 -8.99 -11.95
N ILE A 86 -8.81 -8.39 -12.28
CA ILE A 86 -7.94 -8.85 -13.38
C ILE A 86 -6.82 -9.80 -12.90
N ASP A 87 -7.06 -10.52 -11.83
CA ASP A 87 -6.14 -11.50 -11.23
C ASP A 87 -6.00 -12.79 -12.06
N LYS A 88 -6.86 -12.97 -13.07
CA LYS A 88 -6.82 -14.10 -14.04
C LYS A 88 -6.18 -13.73 -15.38
N PHE A 89 -5.75 -12.48 -15.56
CA PHE A 89 -4.97 -12.11 -16.73
C PHE A 89 -3.63 -12.87 -16.70
N ASP A 90 -3.20 -13.33 -17.89
CA ASP A 90 -1.81 -13.76 -18.06
C ASP A 90 -0.90 -12.58 -17.62
N PRO A 91 0.01 -12.80 -16.68
CA PRO A 91 0.97 -11.77 -16.27
C PRO A 91 1.69 -11.13 -17.45
N ASN A 92 1.98 -11.89 -18.51
CA ASN A 92 2.59 -11.47 -19.77
C ASN A 92 3.64 -10.36 -19.52
N ILE A 93 4.70 -10.73 -18.81
CA ILE A 93 5.76 -9.80 -18.41
C ILE A 93 6.63 -9.52 -19.63
N VAL A 94 6.65 -8.27 -20.07
CA VAL A 94 7.46 -7.83 -21.24
C VAL A 94 8.51 -6.86 -20.76
N LEU A 95 9.79 -7.27 -20.79
CA LEU A 95 10.94 -6.46 -20.43
C LEU A 95 11.56 -5.83 -21.67
N ASP A 96 11.55 -4.50 -21.73
CA ASP A 96 12.33 -3.73 -22.70
C ASP A 96 13.62 -3.24 -22.04
N LYS A 97 14.73 -3.95 -22.31
CA LYS A 97 16.06 -3.64 -21.75
C LYS A 97 16.61 -2.31 -22.28
N SER A 98 16.25 -1.90 -23.49
CA SER A 98 16.70 -0.65 -24.10
C SER A 98 15.99 0.57 -23.52
N ALA A 99 14.68 0.49 -23.34
CA ALA A 99 13.89 1.53 -22.68
C ALA A 99 13.98 1.47 -21.15
N ARG A 100 14.56 0.40 -20.59
CA ARG A 100 14.60 0.11 -19.14
C ARG A 100 13.21 0.14 -18.54
N THR A 101 12.29 -0.59 -19.15
CA THR A 101 10.90 -0.70 -18.68
C THR A 101 10.43 -2.15 -18.66
N VAL A 102 9.48 -2.44 -17.79
CA VAL A 102 8.72 -3.69 -17.79
C VAL A 102 7.25 -3.39 -17.88
N THR A 103 6.54 -4.06 -18.79
CA THR A 103 5.08 -3.98 -18.94
C THR A 103 4.44 -5.26 -18.42
N VAL A 104 3.48 -5.15 -17.53
CA VAL A 104 2.85 -6.27 -16.83
C VAL A 104 1.33 -6.13 -16.81
N ALA A 105 0.62 -7.25 -16.63
CA ALA A 105 -0.78 -7.20 -16.24
C ALA A 105 -0.93 -6.49 -14.89
N ALA A 106 -1.88 -5.58 -14.77
CA ALA A 106 -2.03 -4.69 -13.62
C ALA A 106 -2.39 -5.43 -12.31
N GLY A 107 -2.93 -6.65 -12.42
CA GLY A 107 -3.26 -7.54 -11.29
C GLY A 107 -2.09 -8.30 -10.67
N ILE A 108 -0.90 -8.32 -11.32
CA ILE A 108 0.27 -9.01 -10.79
C ILE A 108 0.67 -8.44 -9.41
N ARG A 109 1.15 -9.29 -8.51
CA ARG A 109 1.66 -8.83 -7.20
C ARG A 109 3.10 -8.36 -7.31
N TYR A 110 3.45 -7.34 -6.52
CA TYR A 110 4.83 -6.82 -6.50
C TYR A 110 5.87 -7.90 -6.20
N GLY A 111 5.58 -8.84 -5.27
CA GLY A 111 6.51 -9.91 -4.94
C GLY A 111 6.80 -10.84 -6.13
N GLN A 112 5.77 -11.21 -6.91
CA GLN A 112 5.92 -12.04 -8.11
C GLN A 112 6.75 -11.31 -9.19
N LEU A 113 6.42 -10.05 -9.45
CA LEU A 113 7.17 -9.22 -10.40
C LEU A 113 8.62 -9.02 -9.97
N ALA A 114 8.85 -8.79 -8.68
CA ALA A 114 10.18 -8.47 -8.15
C ALA A 114 11.13 -9.68 -8.21
N GLU A 115 10.63 -10.88 -7.91
CA GLU A 115 11.37 -12.13 -8.06
C GLU A 115 11.74 -12.38 -9.54
N TRP A 116 10.77 -12.22 -10.44
CA TRP A 116 11.00 -12.37 -11.88
C TRP A 116 12.05 -11.37 -12.39
N LEU A 117 11.93 -10.09 -12.01
CA LEU A 117 12.90 -9.05 -12.40
C LEU A 117 14.31 -9.36 -11.88
N TYR A 118 14.44 -9.82 -10.65
CA TYR A 118 15.74 -10.19 -10.10
C TYR A 118 16.41 -11.28 -10.92
N ASN A 119 15.68 -12.32 -11.30
CA ASN A 119 16.18 -13.40 -12.13
C ASN A 119 16.60 -12.94 -13.54
N GLU A 120 15.97 -11.87 -14.06
CA GLU A 120 16.35 -11.23 -15.34
C GLU A 120 17.50 -10.21 -15.20
N GLY A 121 18.01 -10.00 -13.99
CA GLY A 121 19.09 -9.03 -13.71
C GLY A 121 18.61 -7.58 -13.55
N TRP A 122 17.31 -7.36 -13.23
CA TRP A 122 16.69 -6.05 -13.09
C TRP A 122 16.05 -5.84 -11.72
N ALA A 123 15.71 -4.58 -11.42
CA ALA A 123 15.12 -4.17 -10.16
C ALA A 123 14.12 -3.02 -10.37
N LEU A 124 13.13 -2.93 -9.48
CA LEU A 124 12.39 -1.71 -9.22
C LEU A 124 13.21 -0.79 -8.29
N HIS A 125 12.86 0.50 -8.26
CA HIS A 125 13.54 1.45 -7.36
C HIS A 125 13.20 1.19 -5.89
N ASN A 126 11.98 0.76 -5.58
CA ASN A 126 11.51 0.53 -4.22
C ASN A 126 10.39 -0.51 -4.16
N LEU A 127 10.08 -0.97 -2.95
CA LEU A 127 8.95 -1.84 -2.63
C LEU A 127 8.28 -1.36 -1.33
N ALA A 128 6.98 -1.65 -1.19
CA ALA A 128 6.26 -1.48 0.06
C ALA A 128 6.69 -2.52 1.10
N SER A 129 6.31 -2.31 2.36
CA SER A 129 6.60 -3.25 3.47
C SER A 129 6.03 -4.65 3.22
N LEU A 130 4.91 -4.74 2.48
CA LEU A 130 4.23 -5.97 2.09
C LEU A 130 4.33 -6.21 0.59
N PRO A 131 4.98 -7.30 0.12
CA PRO A 131 5.11 -7.60 -1.30
C PRO A 131 3.86 -8.22 -1.94
N HIS A 132 2.82 -8.50 -1.15
CA HIS A 132 1.58 -9.18 -1.57
C HIS A 132 0.60 -8.29 -2.35
N ILE A 133 0.81 -6.98 -2.36
CA ILE A 133 -0.08 -6.01 -2.99
C ILE A 133 0.03 -6.06 -4.53
N SER A 134 -1.10 -5.86 -5.22
CA SER A 134 -1.12 -5.75 -6.68
C SER A 134 -0.49 -4.44 -7.16
N VAL A 135 0.16 -4.50 -8.32
CA VAL A 135 0.86 -3.34 -8.91
C VAL A 135 -0.11 -2.18 -9.14
N ALA A 136 -1.25 -2.40 -9.80
CA ALA A 136 -2.22 -1.33 -10.02
C ALA A 136 -2.79 -0.78 -8.71
N GLY A 137 -3.21 -1.66 -7.79
CA GLY A 137 -3.79 -1.24 -6.51
C GLY A 137 -2.87 -0.34 -5.70
N ALA A 138 -1.57 -0.64 -5.70
CA ALA A 138 -0.57 0.19 -5.03
C ALA A 138 -0.35 1.54 -5.75
N CYS A 139 -0.22 1.52 -7.09
CA CYS A 139 0.03 2.74 -7.86
C CYS A 139 -1.15 3.72 -7.77
N VAL A 140 -2.39 3.25 -7.89
CA VAL A 140 -3.57 4.13 -7.89
C VAL A 140 -3.86 4.81 -6.54
N THR A 141 -3.24 4.35 -5.45
CA THR A 141 -3.41 4.92 -4.11
C THR A 141 -2.15 5.61 -3.56
N GLY A 142 -1.08 5.71 -4.38
CA GLY A 142 0.17 6.35 -3.96
C GLY A 142 0.93 5.57 -2.87
N THR A 143 0.80 4.24 -2.85
CA THR A 143 1.53 3.37 -1.91
C THR A 143 3.04 3.51 -2.10
N HIS A 144 3.79 3.42 -1.00
CA HIS A 144 5.22 3.73 -0.98
C HIS A 144 6.04 2.74 -0.15
N GLY A 145 7.34 2.78 -0.34
CA GLY A 145 8.36 2.23 0.54
C GLY A 145 8.97 3.31 1.45
N SER A 146 10.28 3.36 1.58
CA SER A 146 11.00 4.41 2.29
C SER A 146 12.25 4.84 1.53
N GLY A 147 12.74 6.04 1.84
CA GLY A 147 14.00 6.61 1.38
C GLY A 147 13.86 8.07 0.93
N ILE A 148 14.76 8.93 1.41
CA ILE A 148 14.74 10.37 1.12
C ILE A 148 14.89 10.72 -0.37
N LYS A 149 15.36 9.77 -1.19
CA LYS A 149 15.54 9.89 -2.64
C LYS A 149 14.63 8.92 -3.42
N ASN A 150 13.75 8.22 -2.74
CA ASN A 150 12.84 7.28 -3.35
C ASN A 150 11.42 7.86 -3.34
N GLY A 151 10.82 8.03 -4.52
CA GLY A 151 9.41 8.36 -4.64
C GLY A 151 8.52 7.18 -4.24
N ASN A 152 7.21 7.41 -4.18
CA ASN A 152 6.24 6.33 -4.01
C ASN A 152 6.27 5.34 -5.21
N LEU A 153 5.58 4.21 -5.10
CA LEU A 153 5.66 3.16 -6.14
C LEU A 153 5.13 3.63 -7.49
N SER A 154 4.23 4.62 -7.51
CA SER A 154 3.68 5.22 -8.73
C SER A 154 4.75 5.96 -9.54
N THR A 155 5.83 6.42 -8.91
CA THR A 155 6.92 7.13 -9.61
C THR A 155 7.68 6.25 -10.59
N ALA A 156 7.54 4.93 -10.50
CA ALA A 156 8.07 4.00 -11.51
C ALA A 156 7.20 3.93 -12.76
N VAL A 157 5.93 4.36 -12.73
CA VAL A 157 5.00 4.23 -13.85
C VAL A 157 5.47 5.07 -15.05
N ARG A 158 5.50 4.45 -16.23
CA ARG A 158 5.86 5.06 -17.52
C ARG A 158 4.73 4.95 -18.54
N GLY A 159 3.76 4.07 -18.28
CA GLY A 159 2.59 3.90 -19.14
C GLY A 159 1.45 3.18 -18.43
N LEU A 160 0.24 3.47 -18.86
CA LEU A 160 -1.01 2.86 -18.41
C LEU A 160 -1.82 2.39 -19.62
N GLU A 161 -2.39 1.21 -19.53
CA GLU A 161 -3.44 0.74 -20.45
C GLU A 161 -4.69 0.46 -19.61
N PHE A 162 -5.82 1.04 -19.98
CA PHE A 162 -7.06 0.90 -19.23
C PHE A 162 -8.30 0.98 -20.11
N VAL A 163 -9.42 0.49 -19.59
CA VAL A 163 -10.74 0.54 -20.22
C VAL A 163 -11.60 1.57 -19.49
N THR A 164 -12.09 2.58 -20.20
CA THR A 164 -12.95 3.66 -19.68
C THR A 164 -14.39 3.19 -19.44
N ALA A 165 -15.24 4.03 -18.87
CA ALA A 165 -16.65 3.71 -18.62
C ALA A 165 -17.48 3.46 -19.89
N SER A 166 -17.07 4.01 -21.03
CA SER A 166 -17.69 3.72 -22.34
C SER A 166 -17.26 2.39 -22.96
N GLY A 167 -16.23 1.73 -22.38
CA GLY A 167 -15.59 0.55 -22.96
C GLY A 167 -14.50 0.89 -23.97
N GLU A 168 -14.06 2.13 -24.05
CA GLU A 168 -12.92 2.55 -24.86
C GLU A 168 -11.62 2.07 -24.22
N PHE A 169 -10.71 1.53 -25.05
CA PHE A 169 -9.37 1.14 -24.61
C PHE A 169 -8.40 2.29 -24.82
N VAL A 170 -7.81 2.77 -23.73
CA VAL A 170 -6.91 3.93 -23.70
C VAL A 170 -5.50 3.50 -23.31
N LYS A 171 -4.50 4.07 -24.02
CA LYS A 171 -3.07 3.98 -23.67
C LYS A 171 -2.55 5.38 -23.39
N LEU A 172 -1.89 5.53 -22.24
CA LEU A 172 -1.20 6.76 -21.84
C LEU A 172 0.25 6.45 -21.50
N SER A 173 1.14 7.34 -21.85
CA SER A 173 2.55 7.33 -21.44
C SER A 173 2.94 8.69 -20.85
N THR A 174 4.16 8.82 -20.40
CA THR A 174 4.69 10.08 -19.85
C THR A 174 4.67 11.26 -20.82
N LYS A 175 4.34 11.03 -22.09
CA LYS A 175 4.27 12.07 -23.12
C LYS A 175 2.91 12.75 -23.18
N GLU A 176 1.85 12.10 -22.70
CA GLU A 176 0.50 12.60 -22.73
C GLU A 176 0.23 13.52 -21.53
N GLU A 177 -0.43 14.66 -21.79
CA GLU A 177 -0.74 15.70 -20.79
C GLU A 177 -1.52 15.16 -19.59
N LEU A 178 -2.45 14.23 -19.83
CA LEU A 178 -3.31 13.65 -18.79
C LEU A 178 -2.64 12.55 -17.97
N PHE A 179 -1.41 12.17 -18.32
CA PHE A 179 -0.70 11.07 -17.66
C PHE A 179 -0.54 11.30 -16.15
N GLN A 180 -0.12 12.51 -15.74
CA GLN A 180 0.12 12.83 -14.32
C GLN A 180 -1.15 12.73 -13.47
N GLY A 181 -2.31 13.02 -14.04
CA GLY A 181 -3.60 12.86 -13.37
C GLY A 181 -4.10 11.41 -13.34
N SER A 182 -3.62 10.59 -14.29
CA SER A 182 -4.12 9.23 -14.49
C SER A 182 -3.40 8.15 -13.68
N VAL A 183 -2.23 8.43 -13.09
CA VAL A 183 -1.45 7.41 -12.36
C VAL A 183 -2.01 7.16 -10.97
N VAL A 184 -2.09 8.18 -10.11
CA VAL A 184 -2.72 8.07 -8.77
C VAL A 184 -4.20 8.44 -8.92
N ASN A 185 -4.99 7.54 -9.51
CA ASN A 185 -6.34 7.82 -9.97
C ASN A 185 -7.45 7.31 -9.04
N LEU A 186 -7.13 6.70 -7.91
CA LEU A 186 -8.09 6.23 -6.90
C LEU A 186 -9.12 5.21 -7.45
N GLY A 187 -8.85 4.61 -8.61
CA GLY A 187 -9.77 3.74 -9.33
C GLY A 187 -11.01 4.48 -9.88
N ALA A 188 -10.87 5.77 -10.25
CA ALA A 188 -11.95 6.63 -10.72
C ALA A 188 -12.01 6.77 -12.25
N ILE A 189 -10.97 6.37 -13.01
CA ILE A 189 -10.88 6.62 -14.44
C ILE A 189 -11.18 5.38 -15.32
N GLY A 190 -11.15 4.18 -14.73
CA GLY A 190 -11.33 2.95 -15.49
C GLY A 190 -10.71 1.72 -14.86
N VAL A 191 -10.75 0.62 -15.61
CA VAL A 191 -10.10 -0.65 -15.26
C VAL A 191 -8.71 -0.66 -15.88
N ILE A 192 -7.68 -0.50 -15.06
CA ILE A 192 -6.29 -0.63 -15.54
C ILE A 192 -6.02 -2.09 -15.85
N THR A 193 -5.64 -2.37 -17.08
CA THR A 193 -5.35 -3.72 -17.57
C THR A 193 -3.86 -4.03 -17.60
N ARG A 194 -3.02 -3.05 -17.96
CA ARG A 194 -1.57 -3.17 -17.98
C ARG A 194 -0.90 -1.91 -17.46
N ILE A 195 0.29 -2.09 -16.86
CA ILE A 195 1.15 -1.00 -16.36
C ILE A 195 2.56 -1.22 -16.90
N THR A 196 3.16 -0.15 -17.41
CA THR A 196 4.59 -0.10 -17.73
C THR A 196 5.34 0.61 -16.62
N LEU A 197 6.34 -0.06 -16.05
CA LEU A 197 7.16 0.43 -14.95
C LEU A 197 8.62 0.63 -15.40
N ALA A 198 9.26 1.68 -14.93
CA ALA A 198 10.70 1.83 -15.05
C ALA A 198 11.44 0.79 -14.21
N VAL A 199 12.53 0.27 -14.76
CA VAL A 199 13.42 -0.67 -14.07
C VAL A 199 14.87 -0.18 -14.17
N GLN A 200 15.71 -0.67 -13.26
CA GLN A 200 17.14 -0.41 -13.21
C GLN A 200 17.89 -1.74 -13.11
N PRO A 201 19.22 -1.76 -13.35
CA PRO A 201 20.01 -2.96 -13.09
C PRO A 201 19.81 -3.46 -11.65
N THR A 202 19.81 -4.78 -11.48
CA THR A 202 19.68 -5.42 -10.16
C THR A 202 20.80 -4.98 -9.20
N PHE A 203 20.51 -5.02 -7.92
CA PHE A 203 21.45 -4.66 -6.87
C PHE A 203 21.20 -5.52 -5.61
N LEU A 204 22.20 -5.54 -4.73
CA LEU A 204 22.07 -6.16 -3.42
C LEU A 204 21.79 -5.10 -2.35
N ILE A 205 21.05 -5.50 -1.34
CA ILE A 205 20.76 -4.70 -0.15
C ILE A 205 21.17 -5.50 1.08
N ARG A 206 21.70 -4.79 2.07
CA ARG A 206 21.84 -5.26 3.44
C ARG A 206 20.92 -4.48 4.36
N GLN A 207 20.46 -5.09 5.43
CA GLN A 207 19.62 -4.44 6.44
C GLN A 207 20.30 -4.49 7.81
N ASP A 208 20.53 -3.32 8.39
CA ASP A 208 21.03 -3.14 9.74
C ASP A 208 19.93 -2.55 10.62
N VAL A 209 19.81 -3.05 11.84
CA VAL A 209 18.83 -2.56 12.82
C VAL A 209 19.57 -1.93 13.99
N TYR A 210 19.06 -0.79 14.46
CA TYR A 210 19.50 -0.10 15.66
C TYR A 210 18.32 0.04 16.63
N GLU A 211 18.59 0.01 17.93
CA GLU A 211 17.59 0.12 18.99
C GLU A 211 17.80 1.41 19.80
N ASP A 212 16.72 1.92 20.39
CA ASP A 212 16.71 2.99 21.38
C ASP A 212 17.29 4.33 20.89
N LEU A 213 16.90 4.78 19.69
CA LEU A 213 17.25 6.13 19.21
C LEU A 213 16.59 7.19 20.07
N PRO A 214 17.35 8.09 20.76
CA PRO A 214 16.73 9.17 21.52
C PRO A 214 15.91 10.09 20.61
N LEU A 215 14.64 10.35 20.96
CA LEU A 215 13.72 11.19 20.17
C LEU A 215 14.29 12.60 19.94
N SER A 216 15.04 13.13 20.91
CA SER A 216 15.70 14.44 20.81
C SER A 216 16.70 14.55 19.69
N GLN A 217 17.27 13.44 19.22
CA GLN A 217 18.20 13.47 18.09
C GLN A 217 17.52 13.86 16.77
N LEU A 218 16.21 13.68 16.65
CA LEU A 218 15.49 14.08 15.44
C LEU A 218 15.42 15.60 15.25
N GLU A 219 15.62 16.40 16.31
CA GLU A 219 15.60 17.86 16.23
C GLU A 219 16.67 18.41 15.29
N HIS A 220 17.87 17.85 15.36
CA HIS A 220 19.03 18.35 14.62
C HIS A 220 19.57 17.37 13.58
N HIS A 221 19.17 16.09 13.63
CA HIS A 221 19.78 15.02 12.82
C HIS A 221 18.74 14.21 12.03
N PHE A 222 17.50 14.73 11.87
CA PHE A 222 16.45 13.99 11.18
C PHE A 222 16.85 13.56 9.76
N ASP A 223 17.35 14.51 8.96
CA ASP A 223 17.73 14.23 7.57
C ASP A 223 18.97 13.32 7.47
N ASP A 224 19.91 13.44 8.38
CA ASP A 224 21.09 12.57 8.45
C ASP A 224 20.70 11.14 8.79
N ILE A 225 19.81 10.97 9.77
CA ILE A 225 19.31 9.65 10.20
C ILE A 225 18.50 9.02 9.05
N MET A 226 17.54 9.75 8.47
CA MET A 226 16.72 9.24 7.37
C MET A 226 17.51 9.04 6.06
N GLY A 227 18.64 9.76 5.91
CA GLY A 227 19.57 9.65 4.80
C GLY A 227 20.70 8.62 4.99
N SER A 228 20.78 7.95 6.15
CA SER A 228 21.87 7.01 6.49
C SER A 228 21.85 5.72 5.65
N GLY A 229 20.81 5.48 4.87
CA GLY A 229 20.68 4.33 3.98
C GLY A 229 19.86 4.62 2.73
N TYR A 230 19.79 3.64 1.86
CA TYR A 230 18.93 3.70 0.66
C TYR A 230 17.43 3.76 1.03
N SER A 231 17.05 3.07 2.10
CA SER A 231 15.70 3.05 2.66
C SER A 231 15.81 2.96 4.18
N VAL A 232 15.21 3.90 4.89
CA VAL A 232 15.26 3.96 6.36
C VAL A 232 13.85 4.03 6.91
N SER A 233 13.57 3.22 7.92
CA SER A 233 12.31 3.25 8.70
C SER A 233 12.62 3.39 10.17
N ILE A 234 11.92 4.29 10.86
CA ILE A 234 12.01 4.47 12.30
C ILE A 234 10.71 3.96 12.93
N PHE A 235 10.82 3.16 13.97
CA PHE A 235 9.66 2.61 14.69
C PHE A 235 9.54 3.19 16.10
N SER A 236 8.30 3.45 16.52
CA SER A 236 7.99 3.96 17.85
C SER A 236 6.70 3.35 18.39
N ASN A 237 6.71 3.02 19.68
CA ASN A 237 5.48 2.68 20.39
C ASN A 237 4.98 3.85 21.28
N TRP A 238 5.67 5.00 21.26
CA TRP A 238 5.40 6.21 22.06
C TRP A 238 5.40 6.00 23.58
N GLN A 239 5.99 4.87 24.08
CA GLN A 239 5.96 4.56 25.51
C GLN A 239 7.04 5.27 26.33
N ASN A 240 8.12 5.68 25.68
CA ASN A 240 9.24 6.39 26.31
C ASN A 240 9.80 7.46 25.36
N LYS A 241 10.86 8.14 25.77
CA LYS A 241 11.50 9.19 24.95
C LYS A 241 12.51 8.64 23.95
N ASN A 242 12.57 7.33 23.74
CA ASN A 242 13.37 6.70 22.71
C ASN A 242 12.45 6.09 21.65
N LEU A 243 12.84 6.22 20.40
CA LEU A 243 12.27 5.51 19.28
C LEU A 243 12.80 4.07 19.31
N SER A 244 11.91 3.09 19.19
CA SER A 244 12.23 1.71 19.55
C SER A 244 13.26 1.07 18.62
N GLN A 245 13.17 1.35 17.31
CA GLN A 245 14.09 0.77 16.32
C GLN A 245 14.29 1.72 15.13
N VAL A 246 15.48 1.63 14.52
CA VAL A 246 15.80 2.22 13.21
C VAL A 246 16.27 1.11 12.30
N TRP A 247 15.57 0.88 11.21
CA TRP A 247 15.91 -0.10 10.19
C TRP A 247 16.57 0.61 9.01
N VAL A 248 17.87 0.36 8.82
CA VAL A 248 18.67 0.99 7.77
C VAL A 248 18.98 -0.05 6.69
N LYS A 249 18.46 0.17 5.49
CA LYS A 249 18.69 -0.67 4.32
C LYS A 249 19.64 0.05 3.38
N SER A 250 20.81 -0.54 3.13
CA SER A 250 21.87 0.07 2.32
C SER A 250 22.18 -0.79 1.09
N LYS A 251 22.41 -0.14 -0.07
CA LYS A 251 22.94 -0.83 -1.24
C LYS A 251 24.34 -1.35 -0.92
N VAL A 252 24.66 -2.53 -1.43
CA VAL A 252 25.98 -3.13 -1.30
C VAL A 252 26.70 -2.92 -2.63
N GLU A 253 27.76 -2.10 -2.59
CA GLU A 253 28.64 -1.93 -3.73
C GLU A 253 29.56 -3.15 -3.86
N LYS A 254 29.84 -3.55 -5.09
CA LYS A 254 30.74 -4.67 -5.38
C LYS A 254 32.14 -4.31 -4.85
N ASP A 255 32.69 -5.18 -4.00
CA ASP A 255 34.01 -5.02 -3.39
C ASP A 255 34.12 -3.96 -2.26
N GLU A 256 33.03 -3.36 -1.83
CA GLU A 256 33.03 -2.42 -0.71
C GLU A 256 33.06 -3.17 0.64
N LYS A 257 34.06 -2.88 1.47
CA LYS A 257 34.07 -3.28 2.89
C LYS A 257 33.19 -2.33 3.68
N PHE A 258 31.89 -2.57 3.66
CA PHE A 258 30.94 -1.79 4.44
C PHE A 258 31.29 -1.87 5.95
N LYS A 259 31.55 -0.71 6.53
CA LYS A 259 31.71 -0.60 7.99
C LYS A 259 30.38 -0.14 8.58
N LYS A 260 29.68 -1.06 9.26
CA LYS A 260 28.48 -0.73 10.04
C LYS A 260 28.87 0.34 11.08
N PRO A 261 28.19 1.48 11.13
CA PRO A 261 28.35 2.43 12.24
C PRO A 261 28.12 1.74 13.58
N LYS A 262 29.03 1.94 14.54
CA LYS A 262 28.87 1.38 15.89
C LYS A 262 27.83 2.13 16.70
N ASP A 263 27.46 3.30 16.25
CA ASP A 263 26.48 4.18 16.87
C ASP A 263 25.74 4.94 15.75
N LEU A 264 24.44 5.09 15.90
CA LEU A 264 23.60 5.90 15.02
C LEU A 264 22.89 6.96 15.88
N TYR A 265 23.58 8.08 16.15
CA TYR A 265 23.04 9.18 16.98
C TYR A 265 22.53 8.69 18.37
N GLY A 266 23.29 7.83 19.01
CA GLY A 266 22.96 7.23 20.32
C GLY A 266 22.15 5.92 20.24
N ALA A 267 21.61 5.55 19.09
CA ALA A 267 20.98 4.26 18.91
C ALA A 267 22.04 3.15 18.74
N LYS A 268 21.83 2.02 19.40
CA LYS A 268 22.79 0.90 19.43
C LYS A 268 22.45 -0.17 18.42
N PRO A 269 23.46 -0.78 17.75
CA PRO A 269 23.21 -1.89 16.83
C PRO A 269 22.52 -3.06 17.52
N ALA A 270 21.47 -3.58 16.92
CA ALA A 270 20.83 -4.80 17.37
C ALA A 270 21.80 -6.00 17.27
N THR A 271 21.66 -6.94 18.20
CA THR A 271 22.47 -8.16 18.29
C THR A 271 21.75 -9.42 17.79
N ARG A 272 20.50 -9.27 17.37
CA ARG A 272 19.64 -10.34 16.83
C ARG A 272 18.64 -9.75 15.84
N ASN A 273 17.97 -10.61 15.08
CA ASN A 273 16.83 -10.20 14.25
C ASN A 273 15.67 -9.72 15.14
N LEU A 274 15.02 -8.64 14.75
CA LEU A 274 13.94 -8.01 15.49
C LEU A 274 12.69 -7.87 14.62
N HIS A 275 11.53 -7.99 15.25
CA HIS A 275 10.25 -7.56 14.68
C HIS A 275 9.99 -6.09 15.07
N PRO A 276 9.34 -5.26 14.22
CA PRO A 276 8.97 -3.89 14.60
C PRO A 276 8.15 -3.83 15.90
N ILE A 277 7.23 -4.77 16.08
CA ILE A 277 6.49 -5.00 17.33
C ILE A 277 7.33 -5.96 18.18
N LYS A 278 7.83 -5.46 19.29
CA LYS A 278 8.85 -6.14 20.14
C LYS A 278 8.43 -7.52 20.63
N GLU A 279 7.14 -7.72 20.84
CA GLU A 279 6.55 -8.97 21.38
C GLU A 279 6.42 -10.07 20.35
N LEU A 280 6.60 -9.77 19.05
CA LEU A 280 6.44 -10.73 17.97
C LEU A 280 7.79 -11.32 17.52
N SER A 281 7.73 -12.56 17.00
CA SER A 281 8.88 -13.22 16.41
C SER A 281 9.32 -12.52 15.12
N ALA A 282 10.63 -12.38 14.93
CA ALA A 282 11.23 -11.85 13.70
C ALA A 282 11.33 -12.90 12.56
N GLU A 283 10.84 -14.11 12.76
CA GLU A 283 10.97 -15.23 11.79
C GLU A 283 10.49 -14.85 10.38
N ASN A 284 9.45 -14.05 10.31
CA ASN A 284 8.82 -13.63 9.06
C ASN A 284 9.30 -12.27 8.55
N CYS A 285 10.19 -11.61 9.28
CA CYS A 285 10.88 -10.42 8.81
C CYS A 285 11.95 -10.78 7.76
N THR A 286 12.22 -9.85 6.86
CA THR A 286 13.35 -9.98 5.93
C THR A 286 14.67 -9.96 6.70
N GLU A 287 15.70 -10.62 6.15
CA GLU A 287 16.98 -10.84 6.81
C GLU A 287 17.65 -9.53 7.23
N GLN A 288 18.18 -9.52 8.45
CA GLN A 288 18.83 -8.38 9.10
C GLN A 288 20.32 -8.67 9.35
N MET A 289 20.92 -8.05 10.37
CA MET A 289 22.32 -8.22 10.81
C MET A 289 23.35 -7.89 9.73
N GLY A 290 22.94 -7.06 8.75
CA GLY A 290 23.82 -6.63 7.68
C GLY A 290 24.16 -7.69 6.64
N VAL A 291 23.42 -8.79 6.58
CA VAL A 291 23.62 -9.85 5.60
C VAL A 291 23.11 -9.38 4.23
N PRO A 292 24.02 -9.24 3.21
CA PRO A 292 23.61 -8.87 1.87
C PRO A 292 22.67 -9.90 1.25
N GLY A 293 21.71 -9.43 0.46
CA GLY A 293 20.81 -10.30 -0.30
C GLY A 293 20.11 -9.55 -1.42
N PRO A 294 19.30 -10.25 -2.22
CA PRO A 294 18.53 -9.67 -3.31
C PRO A 294 17.69 -8.49 -2.84
N TRP A 295 17.60 -7.44 -3.67
CA TRP A 295 16.85 -6.23 -3.33
C TRP A 295 15.39 -6.52 -2.94
N HIS A 296 14.74 -7.47 -3.62
CA HIS A 296 13.35 -7.82 -3.37
C HIS A 296 13.13 -8.62 -2.08
N GLU A 297 14.17 -9.26 -1.54
CA GLU A 297 14.16 -9.96 -0.25
C GLU A 297 14.62 -9.08 0.92
N ARG A 298 15.00 -7.83 0.67
CA ARG A 298 15.52 -6.92 1.72
C ARG A 298 14.74 -5.61 1.80
N LEU A 299 14.24 -5.07 0.68
CA LEU A 299 13.46 -3.82 0.70
C LEU A 299 12.12 -3.97 1.45
N PRO A 300 11.31 -5.03 1.27
CA PRO A 300 10.15 -5.27 2.12
C PRO A 300 10.55 -5.52 3.58
N HIS A 301 9.63 -5.31 4.51
CA HIS A 301 9.85 -5.69 5.90
C HIS A 301 9.59 -7.17 6.14
N PHE A 302 8.69 -7.76 5.34
CA PHE A 302 8.20 -9.12 5.52
C PHE A 302 8.40 -9.97 4.26
N LYS A 303 8.65 -11.26 4.50
CA LYS A 303 8.87 -12.25 3.45
C LYS A 303 7.60 -12.49 2.63
N MET A 304 7.74 -12.80 1.34
CA MET A 304 6.60 -13.06 0.45
C MET A 304 5.74 -14.23 0.89
N ASN A 305 6.34 -15.26 1.47
CA ASN A 305 5.64 -16.50 1.87
C ASN A 305 4.89 -16.37 3.20
N PHE A 306 4.86 -15.16 3.77
CA PHE A 306 4.20 -14.90 5.03
C PHE A 306 3.30 -13.67 4.96
N THR A 307 2.08 -13.83 5.47
CA THR A 307 1.16 -12.70 5.68
C THR A 307 1.36 -12.20 7.11
N PRO A 308 1.98 -11.03 7.32
CA PRO A 308 2.22 -10.50 8.66
C PRO A 308 0.90 -10.20 9.36
N SER A 309 0.94 -10.16 10.70
CA SER A 309 -0.13 -9.71 11.60
C SER A 309 -1.45 -10.44 11.44
N SER A 310 -1.60 -11.64 11.22
CA SER A 310 -2.92 -12.34 11.17
C SER A 310 -4.12 -11.51 10.63
N GLY A 311 -3.90 -10.35 10.01
CA GLY A 311 -4.92 -9.45 9.49
C GLY A 311 -5.83 -8.78 10.54
N LYS A 312 -5.50 -8.84 11.82
CA LYS A 312 -6.31 -8.26 12.92
C LYS A 312 -5.77 -6.91 13.37
N GLU A 313 -5.68 -5.96 12.45
CA GLU A 313 -5.18 -4.61 12.71
C GLU A 313 -6.01 -3.57 11.97
N LEU A 314 -5.87 -2.30 12.38
CA LEU A 314 -6.31 -1.14 11.62
C LEU A 314 -5.08 -0.31 11.28
N GLN A 315 -5.16 0.47 10.19
CA GLN A 315 -4.06 1.35 9.81
C GLN A 315 -4.53 2.74 9.44
N SER A 316 -3.77 3.74 9.86
CA SER A 316 -3.84 5.11 9.38
C SER A 316 -2.44 5.63 9.06
N GLU A 317 -2.33 6.62 8.18
CA GLU A 317 -1.06 7.21 7.79
C GLU A 317 -1.28 8.62 7.27
N PHE A 318 -0.40 9.53 7.67
CA PHE A 318 -0.47 10.94 7.29
C PHE A 318 0.87 11.42 6.77
N PHE A 319 0.83 12.20 5.68
CA PHE A 319 2.01 12.75 5.03
C PHE A 319 2.12 14.23 5.33
N VAL A 320 3.26 14.64 5.84
CA VAL A 320 3.61 16.05 6.08
C VAL A 320 4.89 16.40 5.32
N SER A 321 5.14 17.69 5.07
CA SER A 321 6.41 18.10 4.47
C SER A 321 7.59 17.60 5.32
N ARG A 322 8.61 17.02 4.68
CA ARG A 322 9.84 16.58 5.36
C ARG A 322 10.54 17.73 6.08
N ALA A 323 10.45 18.94 5.54
CA ALA A 323 11.02 20.12 6.19
C ALA A 323 10.38 20.47 7.55
N GLN A 324 9.21 19.92 7.86
CA GLN A 324 8.48 20.12 9.12
C GLN A 324 8.36 18.79 9.90
N ALA A 325 9.23 17.82 9.59
CA ALA A 325 9.12 16.46 10.12
C ALA A 325 9.20 16.42 11.66
N TYR A 326 10.17 17.11 12.24
CA TYR A 326 10.37 17.09 13.69
C TYR A 326 9.18 17.68 14.43
N GLU A 327 8.71 18.86 14.02
CA GLU A 327 7.57 19.53 14.63
C GLU A 327 6.29 18.68 14.53
N ALA A 328 6.07 18.03 13.40
CA ALA A 328 4.93 17.14 13.21
C ALA A 328 5.03 15.88 14.09
N ILE A 329 6.22 15.30 14.24
CA ILE A 329 6.47 14.18 15.15
C ILE A 329 6.18 14.60 16.59
N MET A 330 6.64 15.79 17.02
CA MET A 330 6.40 16.29 18.37
C MET A 330 4.93 16.63 18.62
N ALA A 331 4.20 17.09 17.60
CA ALA A 331 2.76 17.29 17.68
C ALA A 331 2.02 15.96 17.94
N VAL A 332 2.43 14.87 17.28
CA VAL A 332 1.89 13.53 17.53
C VAL A 332 2.33 12.99 18.89
N GLU A 333 3.59 13.19 19.26
CA GLU A 333 4.15 12.79 20.55
C GLU A 333 3.35 13.35 21.74
N SER A 334 2.81 14.57 21.58
CA SER A 334 1.95 15.18 22.62
C SER A 334 0.68 14.38 22.94
N LEU A 335 0.29 13.42 22.08
CA LEU A 335 -0.84 12.52 22.27
C LEU A 335 -0.42 11.10 22.71
N ARG A 336 0.82 10.90 23.09
CA ARG A 336 1.42 9.58 23.39
C ARG A 336 0.61 8.73 24.36
N ASP A 337 0.03 9.34 25.41
CA ASP A 337 -0.73 8.65 26.44
C ASP A 337 -2.09 8.14 25.92
N GLU A 338 -2.64 8.79 24.88
CA GLU A 338 -3.85 8.34 24.19
C GLU A 338 -3.54 7.35 23.06
N ILE A 339 -2.40 7.49 22.40
CA ILE A 339 -1.95 6.61 21.32
C ILE A 339 -1.54 5.24 21.84
N GLY A 340 -0.72 5.18 22.87
CA GLY A 340 -0.09 3.95 23.35
C GLY A 340 -1.04 2.79 23.62
N PRO A 341 -2.17 2.97 24.33
CA PRO A 341 -3.12 1.89 24.60
C PRO A 341 -3.73 1.24 23.35
N LEU A 342 -3.89 1.99 22.26
CA LEU A 342 -4.54 1.55 21.01
C LEU A 342 -3.54 1.08 19.97
N LEU A 343 -2.25 1.35 20.13
CA LEU A 343 -1.21 1.16 19.14
C LEU A 343 -0.56 -0.23 19.24
N PHE A 344 -0.22 -0.82 18.09
CA PHE A 344 0.83 -1.83 17.99
C PHE A 344 2.18 -1.17 17.73
N ILE A 345 2.27 -0.34 16.67
CA ILE A 345 3.51 0.34 16.31
C ILE A 345 3.23 1.54 15.40
N THR A 346 4.04 2.59 15.51
CA THR A 346 4.16 3.67 14.54
C THR A 346 5.42 3.44 13.71
N GLU A 347 5.34 3.71 12.41
CA GLU A 347 6.48 3.73 11.50
C GLU A 347 6.62 5.11 10.85
N LEU A 348 7.83 5.68 10.91
CA LEU A 348 8.18 6.95 10.28
C LEU A 348 9.04 6.65 9.04
N ARG A 349 8.61 7.16 7.87
CA ARG A 349 9.30 6.94 6.59
C ARG A 349 9.37 8.22 5.79
N CYS A 350 10.49 8.45 5.10
CA CYS A 350 10.59 9.54 4.13
C CYS A 350 10.32 9.04 2.72
N ILE A 351 9.67 9.88 1.93
CA ILE A 351 9.34 9.64 0.52
C ILE A 351 9.67 10.92 -0.25
N ASP A 352 10.31 10.79 -1.41
CA ASP A 352 10.57 11.94 -2.28
C ASP A 352 9.28 12.46 -2.94
N GLY A 353 9.33 13.72 -3.37
CA GLY A 353 8.22 14.35 -4.07
C GLY A 353 7.97 13.78 -5.46
N ASP A 354 6.76 13.93 -5.96
CA ASP A 354 6.35 13.48 -7.29
C ASP A 354 5.44 14.50 -8.00
N ASP A 355 5.00 14.18 -9.23
CA ASP A 355 4.19 15.04 -10.08
C ASP A 355 2.72 14.56 -10.23
N PHE A 356 2.30 13.52 -9.51
CA PHE A 356 0.97 12.94 -9.68
C PHE A 356 -0.08 13.70 -8.90
N TRP A 357 -1.15 14.12 -9.58
CA TRP A 357 -2.15 15.07 -9.07
C TRP A 357 -2.75 14.71 -7.72
N MET A 358 -3.07 13.43 -7.50
CA MET A 358 -3.67 12.94 -6.25
C MET A 358 -2.68 12.21 -5.34
N SER A 359 -1.38 12.34 -5.60
CA SER A 359 -0.36 11.79 -4.71
C SER A 359 -0.29 12.59 -3.40
N PRO A 360 -0.21 11.94 -2.23
CA PRO A 360 0.11 12.63 -0.99
C PRO A 360 1.43 13.40 -1.02
N CYS A 361 2.39 12.94 -1.85
CA CYS A 361 3.72 13.54 -2.01
C CYS A 361 3.82 14.51 -3.20
N TYR A 362 2.69 14.96 -3.77
CA TYR A 362 2.69 15.88 -4.91
C TYR A 362 3.56 17.11 -4.65
N LYS A 363 4.63 17.26 -5.48
CA LYS A 363 5.61 18.37 -5.41
C LYS A 363 6.29 18.56 -4.04
N THR A 364 6.21 17.60 -3.14
CA THR A 364 6.66 17.78 -1.75
C THR A 364 7.32 16.51 -1.22
N PRO A 365 8.66 16.53 -1.00
CA PRO A 365 9.29 15.48 -0.19
C PRO A 365 8.63 15.40 1.17
N SER A 366 8.22 14.21 1.57
CA SER A 366 7.32 14.03 2.71
C SER A 366 7.88 13.07 3.76
N LEU A 367 7.47 13.30 5.01
CA LEU A 367 7.47 12.30 6.07
C LEU A 367 6.08 11.66 6.12
N ALA A 368 6.02 10.33 6.04
CA ALA A 368 4.83 9.55 6.36
C ALA A 368 4.89 9.09 7.82
N ILE A 369 3.85 9.42 8.59
CA ILE A 369 3.63 8.98 9.97
C ILE A 369 2.55 7.90 9.91
N HIS A 370 2.98 6.65 9.97
CA HIS A 370 2.12 5.47 9.87
C HIS A 370 1.81 4.90 11.24
N PHE A 371 0.57 4.50 11.45
CA PHE A 371 0.11 3.83 12.65
C PHE A 371 -0.51 2.48 12.31
N THR A 372 -0.01 1.43 12.94
CA THR A 372 -0.65 0.11 13.01
C THR A 372 -1.36 0.02 14.36
N TRP A 373 -2.68 0.04 14.33
CA TRP A 373 -3.54 0.02 15.51
C TRP A 373 -4.00 -1.40 15.85
N LYS A 374 -4.27 -1.64 17.11
CA LYS A 374 -5.12 -2.76 17.52
C LYS A 374 -6.50 -2.65 16.87
N GLN A 375 -7.19 -3.77 16.65
CA GLN A 375 -8.50 -3.77 16.00
C GLN A 375 -9.61 -3.26 16.94
N ASP A 376 -9.42 -2.05 17.45
CA ASP A 376 -10.37 -1.29 18.28
C ASP A 376 -10.82 -0.04 17.54
N TRP A 377 -11.79 -0.19 16.62
CA TRP A 377 -12.32 0.95 15.87
C TRP A 377 -12.99 1.98 16.78
N ALA A 378 -13.63 1.56 17.88
CA ALA A 378 -14.30 2.47 18.80
C ALA A 378 -13.33 3.45 19.47
N GLY A 379 -12.15 2.96 19.87
CA GLY A 379 -11.07 3.79 20.39
C GLY A 379 -10.38 4.61 19.31
N VAL A 380 -9.96 3.95 18.22
CA VAL A 380 -9.21 4.59 17.13
C VAL A 380 -10.03 5.71 16.46
N SER A 381 -11.32 5.53 16.23
CA SER A 381 -12.18 6.56 15.59
C SER A 381 -12.36 7.83 16.43
N LYS A 382 -12.17 7.76 17.75
CA LYS A 382 -12.17 8.94 18.65
C LYS A 382 -10.81 9.62 18.68
N LEU A 383 -9.72 8.87 18.47
CA LEU A 383 -8.35 9.40 18.51
C LEU A 383 -7.94 10.03 17.17
N LEU A 384 -8.37 9.47 16.04
CA LEU A 384 -8.00 9.98 14.70
C LEU A 384 -8.27 11.48 14.51
N PRO A 385 -9.45 12.04 14.88
CA PRO A 385 -9.68 13.48 14.77
C PRO A 385 -8.69 14.33 15.57
N LYS A 386 -8.19 13.83 16.70
CA LYS A 386 -7.19 14.53 17.51
C LYS A 386 -5.83 14.54 16.84
N ILE A 387 -5.41 13.41 16.26
CA ILE A 387 -4.18 13.30 15.47
C ILE A 387 -4.27 14.22 14.25
N GLU A 388 -5.39 14.18 13.52
CA GLU A 388 -5.63 15.02 12.36
C GLU A 388 -5.61 16.52 12.73
N ALA A 389 -6.19 16.90 13.85
CA ALA A 389 -6.14 18.27 14.36
C ALA A 389 -4.70 18.73 14.71
N LYS A 390 -3.91 17.84 15.34
CA LYS A 390 -2.49 18.12 15.62
C LYS A 390 -1.64 18.25 14.36
N LEU A 391 -1.99 17.51 13.30
CA LEU A 391 -1.27 17.52 12.03
C LEU A 391 -1.81 18.55 11.03
N ALA A 392 -2.96 19.18 11.29
CA ALA A 392 -3.56 20.19 10.42
C ALA A 392 -2.64 21.40 10.13
N PRO A 393 -1.87 21.96 11.11
CA PRO A 393 -0.93 23.06 10.84
C PRO A 393 0.17 22.72 9.81
N PHE A 394 0.46 21.42 9.63
CA PHE A 394 1.45 20.90 8.69
C PHE A 394 0.83 20.48 7.34
N HIS A 395 -0.44 20.83 7.08
CA HIS A 395 -1.17 20.47 5.86
C HIS A 395 -1.13 18.95 5.56
N ALA A 396 -1.25 18.14 6.61
CA ALA A 396 -1.14 16.68 6.50
C ALA A 396 -2.18 16.10 5.53
N LYS A 397 -1.74 15.19 4.67
CA LYS A 397 -2.57 14.43 3.72
C LYS A 397 -2.68 12.99 4.18
N PRO A 398 -3.89 12.40 4.26
CA PRO A 398 -4.02 10.98 4.61
C PRO A 398 -3.64 10.09 3.43
N HIS A 399 -3.19 8.88 3.72
CA HIS A 399 -3.04 7.82 2.71
C HIS A 399 -4.43 7.34 2.25
N TRP A 400 -4.68 7.37 0.94
CA TRP A 400 -6.00 7.08 0.35
C TRP A 400 -6.57 5.70 0.72
N GLY A 401 -5.75 4.70 0.89
CA GLY A 401 -6.17 3.33 1.24
C GLY A 401 -6.25 3.03 2.74
N LYS A 402 -6.03 4.02 3.62
CA LYS A 402 -6.00 3.84 5.08
C LYS A 402 -7.11 4.62 5.76
N LEU A 403 -7.26 4.43 7.08
CA LEU A 403 -8.32 5.07 7.86
C LEU A 403 -7.99 6.53 8.13
N PHE A 404 -8.97 7.39 7.93
CA PHE A 404 -8.96 8.81 8.30
C PHE A 404 -10.40 9.29 8.56
N THR A 405 -10.52 10.40 9.27
CA THR A 405 -11.79 11.04 9.60
C THR A 405 -11.93 12.44 9.02
N MET A 406 -10.87 12.92 8.36
CA MET A 406 -10.78 14.25 7.76
C MET A 406 -12.00 14.61 6.92
N PRO A 407 -12.59 15.82 7.11
CA PRO A 407 -13.69 16.29 6.29
C PRO A 407 -13.31 16.38 4.81
N PRO A 408 -14.19 15.96 3.88
CA PRO A 408 -13.92 16.01 2.44
C PRO A 408 -13.53 17.39 1.91
N SER A 409 -14.09 18.47 2.47
CA SER A 409 -13.75 19.87 2.11
C SER A 409 -12.26 20.17 2.20
N ASN A 410 -11.52 19.50 3.09
CA ASN A 410 -10.09 19.72 3.27
C ASN A 410 -9.28 19.29 2.04
N PHE A 411 -9.74 18.28 1.28
CA PHE A 411 -9.00 17.75 0.14
C PHE A 411 -8.83 18.79 -0.99
N ARG A 412 -9.81 19.68 -1.18
CA ARG A 412 -9.67 20.77 -2.16
C ARG A 412 -8.52 21.73 -1.83
N MET A 413 -8.25 21.94 -0.56
CA MET A 413 -7.14 22.80 -0.10
C MET A 413 -5.81 22.04 -0.13
N LEU A 414 -5.82 20.74 0.23
CA LEU A 414 -4.62 19.93 0.36
C LEU A 414 -4.06 19.46 -0.97
N TYR A 415 -4.91 19.28 -2.00
CA TYR A 415 -4.50 18.78 -3.31
C TYR A 415 -4.67 19.86 -4.38
N PRO A 416 -3.59 20.55 -4.81
CA PRO A 416 -3.68 21.67 -5.77
C PRO A 416 -4.32 21.28 -7.11
N LYS A 417 -4.25 19.99 -7.48
CA LYS A 417 -4.82 19.44 -8.71
C LYS A 417 -6.17 18.73 -8.51
N PHE A 418 -6.84 18.98 -7.40
CA PHE A 418 -8.10 18.31 -7.05
C PHE A 418 -9.20 18.50 -8.11
N GLU A 419 -9.44 19.74 -8.55
CA GLU A 419 -10.48 20.04 -9.54
C GLU A 419 -10.08 19.54 -10.96
N ASP A 420 -8.77 19.60 -11.29
CA ASP A 420 -8.28 19.03 -12.55
C ASP A 420 -8.49 17.50 -12.57
N PHE A 421 -8.22 16.82 -11.45
CA PHE A 421 -8.49 15.39 -11.31
C PHE A 421 -9.99 15.05 -11.41
N ARG A 422 -10.87 15.85 -10.79
CA ARG A 422 -12.32 15.65 -10.92
C ARG A 422 -12.79 15.74 -12.37
N LYS A 423 -12.31 16.74 -13.11
CA LYS A 423 -12.61 16.91 -14.55
C LYS A 423 -12.11 15.71 -15.34
N LEU A 424 -10.87 15.27 -15.11
CA LEU A 424 -10.29 14.08 -15.74
C LEU A 424 -11.13 12.83 -15.47
N ALA A 425 -11.51 12.58 -14.22
CA ALA A 425 -12.31 11.44 -13.86
C ALA A 425 -13.71 11.48 -14.49
N MET A 426 -14.34 12.66 -14.58
CA MET A 426 -15.62 12.84 -15.30
C MET A 426 -15.48 12.66 -16.82
N GLN A 427 -14.34 12.99 -17.40
CA GLN A 427 -14.07 12.76 -18.84
C GLN A 427 -14.04 11.26 -19.16
N TYR A 428 -13.38 10.43 -18.34
CA TYR A 428 -13.28 8.99 -18.55
C TYR A 428 -14.48 8.20 -18.01
N ASP A 429 -15.19 8.76 -17.04
CA ASP A 429 -16.38 8.18 -16.44
C ASP A 429 -17.49 9.22 -16.27
N PRO A 430 -18.12 9.69 -17.37
CA PRO A 430 -19.20 10.68 -17.30
C PRO A 430 -20.44 10.14 -16.59
N SER A 431 -20.66 8.82 -16.62
CA SER A 431 -21.82 8.17 -16.00
C SER A 431 -21.64 7.86 -14.51
N GLY A 432 -20.43 7.98 -13.96
CA GLY A 432 -20.11 7.60 -12.59
C GLY A 432 -20.10 6.09 -12.35
N LYS A 433 -19.82 5.31 -13.38
CA LYS A 433 -19.82 3.84 -13.35
C LYS A 433 -18.82 3.27 -12.33
N PHE A 434 -17.65 3.92 -12.19
CA PHE A 434 -16.59 3.51 -11.25
C PHE A 434 -16.67 4.20 -9.88
N ARG A 435 -17.64 5.11 -9.70
CA ARG A 435 -17.78 5.87 -8.46
C ARG A 435 -18.53 5.04 -7.41
N ASN A 436 -17.92 4.85 -6.28
CA ASN A 436 -18.53 4.26 -5.09
C ASN A 436 -18.76 5.33 -4.01
N GLY A 437 -19.34 4.94 -2.88
CA GLY A 437 -19.62 5.88 -1.79
C GLY A 437 -18.39 6.62 -1.25
N PHE A 438 -17.19 6.00 -1.31
CA PHE A 438 -15.95 6.67 -0.93
C PHE A 438 -15.59 7.81 -1.89
N LEU A 439 -15.63 7.56 -3.19
CA LEU A 439 -15.32 8.57 -4.21
C LEU A 439 -16.39 9.67 -4.23
N GLU A 440 -17.67 9.31 -4.14
CA GLU A 440 -18.76 10.30 -4.06
C GLU A 440 -18.57 11.22 -2.85
N LYS A 441 -18.27 10.66 -1.69
CA LYS A 441 -18.06 11.44 -0.46
C LYS A 441 -16.80 12.33 -0.54
N ASN A 442 -15.67 11.81 -1.03
CA ASN A 442 -14.36 12.47 -0.84
C ASN A 442 -13.87 13.23 -2.08
N ILE A 443 -14.40 12.92 -3.28
CA ILE A 443 -13.93 13.50 -4.55
C ILE A 443 -15.04 14.25 -5.27
N PHE A 444 -16.28 13.72 -5.31
CA PHE A 444 -17.35 14.28 -6.14
C PHE A 444 -18.45 15.04 -5.36
N PHE A 445 -18.20 15.32 -4.07
CA PHE A 445 -19.12 16.09 -3.20
C PHE A 445 -19.33 17.54 -3.66
#